data_bf0b138ba4c136db1a11f91132035bfa
#
_entry.id   bf0b138ba4c136db1a11f91132035bfa
#
_cell.length_a   1.000
_cell.length_b   1.000
_cell.length_c   1.000
_cell.angle_alpha   90.00
_cell.angle_beta   90.00
_cell.angle_gamma   90.00
#
_symmetry.space_group_name_H-M   'P 1'
#
loop_
_entity.id
_entity.type
_entity.pdbx_description
1 polymer ?
#
loop_
_entity_poly.entity_id
_entity_poly.type
_entity_poly.pdbx_seq_one_letter_code
_entity_poly.pdbx_strand_id
1 'polypeptide(L)'
;MTNEQLRHRPDSRTPQDSSPSQGGGDHLLFLAEALRTFRDTGALAPSGTALVNALVVPVTSRPDRPISVLEVGAGTGVVTRRLAQVLRPGDRLHVVEANPRFAERLREDPVLAARRPGVGLRLSACRVERLSEEPEEPGDPQEPGEPGERYDVIVSGLPFTNFTPAQVRDILDLYLRLLAPGGELTYFGYLGTTAARTLTSGPRRGARHREVVRLLRRFEAAYGLGERTVWRNLPPARAYLLRSPGGHEDWAPRRELTPHEERATA
;
A
#
# COMPACT_ATOMS: atom_id res chain seq x y z
N MET A 1 -16.59 14.83 78.21
CA MET A 1 -16.22 16.20 77.88
C MET A 1 -15.46 16.20 76.60
N THR A 2 -16.10 16.76 75.59
CA THR A 2 -15.73 17.57 74.44
C THR A 2 -15.00 16.84 73.35
N ASN A 3 -15.64 16.42 72.40
CA ASN A 3 -16.06 16.59 71.09
C ASN A 3 -15.19 17.62 70.31
N GLU A 4 -14.46 17.15 69.22
CA GLU A 4 -14.14 18.02 68.12
C GLU A 4 -14.08 17.22 66.85
N GLN A 5 -14.99 17.58 65.97
CA GLN A 5 -15.21 17.03 64.64
C GLN A 5 -14.17 17.59 63.65
N LEU A 6 -13.42 16.77 62.98
CA LEU A 6 -12.67 17.15 61.79
C LEU A 6 -13.39 16.64 60.54
N ARG A 7 -13.91 17.60 59.80
CA ARG A 7 -14.60 17.42 58.53
C ARG A 7 -13.61 16.98 57.45
N HIS A 8 -13.81 15.82 56.93
CA HIS A 8 -13.15 15.38 55.68
C HIS A 8 -13.84 16.04 54.48
N ARG A 9 -13.07 16.82 53.70
CA ARG A 9 -13.45 17.26 52.35
C ARG A 9 -13.23 16.10 51.38
N PRO A 10 -14.14 15.82 50.44
CA PRO A 10 -13.88 14.88 49.38
C PRO A 10 -13.07 15.58 48.27
N ASP A 11 -11.94 14.98 47.93
CA ASP A 11 -11.11 15.32 46.78
C ASP A 11 -11.87 14.94 45.47
N SER A 12 -12.22 15.95 44.75
CA SER A 12 -12.77 15.82 43.39
C SER A 12 -11.64 15.48 42.40
N ARG A 13 -11.35 14.19 42.24
CA ARG A 13 -10.57 13.71 41.13
C ARG A 13 -11.50 13.50 39.94
N THR A 14 -11.39 14.36 38.96
CA THR A 14 -11.95 14.20 37.61
C THR A 14 -11.37 12.95 36.97
N PRO A 15 -12.19 12.05 36.38
CA PRO A 15 -11.66 10.95 35.57
C PRO A 15 -11.08 11.54 34.31
N GLN A 16 -9.80 11.31 34.06
CA GLN A 16 -9.19 11.50 32.74
C GLN A 16 -9.81 10.49 31.80
N ASP A 17 -10.57 11.00 30.86
CA ASP A 17 -11.17 10.30 29.75
C ASP A 17 -10.06 9.88 28.78
N SER A 18 -9.50 8.70 29.00
CA SER A 18 -8.61 8.04 28.04
C SER A 18 -9.45 7.29 27.02
N SER A 19 -9.91 8.01 26.01
CA SER A 19 -10.53 7.40 24.84
C SER A 19 -9.50 6.54 24.11
N PRO A 20 -9.74 5.23 23.92
CA PRO A 20 -8.86 4.41 23.10
C PRO A 20 -9.01 4.83 21.63
N SER A 21 -7.89 5.02 20.96
CA SER A 21 -7.80 5.33 19.54
C SER A 21 -8.48 4.23 18.70
N GLN A 22 -9.73 4.45 18.28
CA GLN A 22 -10.54 3.55 17.48
C GLN A 22 -10.12 3.49 15.98
N GLY A 23 -8.91 3.89 15.64
CA GLY A 23 -8.44 3.93 14.25
C GLY A 23 -7.90 2.61 13.67
N GLY A 24 -7.54 1.63 14.49
CA GLY A 24 -6.83 0.43 14.01
C GLY A 24 -7.73 -0.73 13.55
N GLY A 25 -8.92 -0.88 14.11
CA GLY A 25 -9.81 -2.01 13.85
C GLY A 25 -10.55 -1.92 12.52
N ASP A 26 -10.98 -0.74 12.12
CA ASP A 26 -11.73 -0.52 10.88
C ASP A 26 -10.88 -0.76 9.62
N HIS A 27 -9.58 -0.49 9.66
CA HIS A 27 -8.69 -0.71 8.52
C HIS A 27 -8.46 -2.18 8.21
N LEU A 28 -8.37 -3.04 9.24
CA LEU A 28 -8.21 -4.48 9.09
C LEU A 28 -9.49 -5.14 8.56
N LEU A 29 -10.67 -4.67 8.95
CA LEU A 29 -11.94 -5.14 8.44
C LEU A 29 -12.14 -4.78 6.96
N PHE A 30 -11.72 -3.59 6.54
CA PHE A 30 -11.80 -3.16 5.14
C PHE A 30 -10.77 -3.85 4.24
N LEU A 31 -9.57 -4.14 4.75
CA LEU A 31 -8.61 -4.98 4.03
C LEU A 31 -9.18 -6.39 3.86
N ALA A 32 -9.81 -6.94 4.90
CA ALA A 32 -10.46 -8.24 4.86
C ALA A 32 -11.62 -8.27 3.84
N GLU A 33 -12.38 -7.19 3.71
CA GLU A 33 -13.51 -7.10 2.76
C GLU A 33 -13.01 -7.01 1.30
N ALA A 34 -11.98 -6.21 1.03
CA ALA A 34 -11.34 -6.16 -0.29
C ALA A 34 -10.69 -7.51 -0.66
N LEU A 35 -10.09 -8.18 0.32
CA LEU A 35 -9.49 -9.51 0.17
C LEU A 35 -10.55 -10.62 0.14
N ARG A 36 -11.73 -10.42 0.74
CA ARG A 36 -12.85 -11.35 0.68
C ARG A 36 -13.36 -11.51 -0.75
N THR A 37 -13.40 -10.42 -1.52
CA THR A 37 -13.77 -10.47 -2.94
C THR A 37 -12.75 -11.27 -3.77
N PHE A 38 -11.46 -11.30 -3.35
CA PHE A 38 -10.46 -12.23 -3.90
C PHE A 38 -10.59 -13.66 -3.37
N ARG A 39 -11.20 -13.85 -2.20
CA ARG A 39 -11.29 -15.13 -1.51
C ARG A 39 -12.51 -15.97 -1.92
N ASP A 40 -13.64 -15.33 -2.22
CA ASP A 40 -14.88 -16.02 -2.58
C ASP A 40 -14.87 -16.59 -4.00
N THR A 41 -13.85 -16.25 -4.80
CA THR A 41 -13.53 -16.89 -6.08
C THR A 41 -12.46 -17.98 -5.91
N GLY A 42 -12.49 -18.71 -4.81
CA GLY A 42 -11.55 -19.80 -4.48
C GLY A 42 -11.10 -20.60 -5.70
N ALA A 43 -9.77 -20.70 -5.90
CA ALA A 43 -9.08 -21.07 -7.12
C ALA A 43 -9.11 -19.94 -8.16
N LEU A 44 -7.93 -19.51 -8.57
CA LEU A 44 -7.63 -18.58 -9.68
C LEU A 44 -8.73 -18.52 -10.75
N ALA A 45 -9.82 -17.78 -10.49
CA ALA A 45 -10.75 -17.48 -11.57
C ALA A 45 -9.94 -16.77 -12.68
N PRO A 46 -10.17 -17.08 -13.96
CA PRO A 46 -9.46 -16.46 -15.09
C PRO A 46 -9.41 -14.92 -15.04
N SER A 47 -10.37 -14.33 -14.31
CA SER A 47 -10.48 -12.90 -14.03
C SER A 47 -9.35 -12.38 -13.14
N GLY A 48 -9.05 -13.03 -12.02
CA GLY A 48 -7.99 -12.63 -11.11
C GLY A 48 -6.60 -12.73 -11.75
N THR A 49 -6.36 -13.76 -12.55
CA THR A 49 -5.12 -13.95 -13.30
C THR A 49 -4.82 -12.81 -14.26
N ALA A 50 -5.84 -12.29 -14.94
CA ALA A 50 -5.67 -11.19 -15.89
C ALA A 50 -5.23 -9.88 -15.20
N LEU A 51 -5.78 -9.58 -14.02
CA LEU A 51 -5.36 -8.43 -13.23
C LEU A 51 -3.93 -8.61 -12.69
N VAL A 52 -3.63 -9.77 -12.13
CA VAL A 52 -2.27 -10.10 -11.65
C VAL A 52 -1.24 -9.97 -12.76
N ASN A 53 -1.52 -10.53 -13.95
CA ASN A 53 -0.63 -10.40 -15.11
C ASN A 53 -0.45 -8.94 -15.54
N ALA A 54 -1.50 -8.10 -15.44
CA ALA A 54 -1.38 -6.68 -15.74
C ALA A 54 -0.48 -5.95 -14.73
N LEU A 55 -0.55 -6.30 -13.43
CA LEU A 55 0.27 -5.70 -12.39
C LEU A 55 1.75 -6.09 -12.50
N VAL A 56 2.07 -7.31 -12.95
CA VAL A 56 3.46 -7.78 -13.04
C VAL A 56 4.12 -7.49 -14.41
N VAL A 57 3.46 -6.74 -15.30
CA VAL A 57 4.01 -6.35 -16.62
C VAL A 57 5.43 -5.76 -16.51
N PRO A 58 5.75 -4.81 -15.60
CA PRO A 58 7.10 -4.27 -15.51
C PRO A 58 8.16 -5.33 -15.22
N VAL A 59 7.81 -6.35 -14.44
CA VAL A 59 8.72 -7.46 -14.12
C VAL A 59 8.92 -8.38 -15.32
N THR A 60 7.88 -8.62 -16.11
CA THR A 60 7.96 -9.54 -17.28
C THR A 60 8.58 -8.89 -18.51
N SER A 61 8.47 -7.57 -18.68
CA SER A 61 9.01 -6.81 -19.81
C SER A 61 10.32 -6.06 -19.52
N ARG A 62 10.96 -6.38 -18.40
CA ARG A 62 12.19 -5.75 -17.95
C ARG A 62 13.42 -6.04 -18.82
N PRO A 63 14.48 -5.20 -18.73
CA PRO A 63 15.76 -5.49 -19.37
C PRO A 63 16.42 -6.76 -18.79
N ASP A 64 17.41 -7.30 -19.51
CA ASP A 64 18.10 -8.53 -19.13
C ASP A 64 19.22 -8.24 -18.10
N ARG A 65 18.81 -7.82 -16.90
CA ARG A 65 19.64 -7.65 -15.71
C ARG A 65 18.85 -8.03 -14.46
N PRO A 66 19.51 -8.36 -13.35
CA PRO A 66 18.85 -8.50 -12.06
C PRO A 66 18.08 -7.24 -11.67
N ILE A 67 16.93 -7.43 -11.03
CA ILE A 67 16.08 -6.34 -10.52
C ILE A 67 15.68 -6.58 -9.07
N SER A 68 15.41 -5.48 -8.36
CA SER A 68 14.79 -5.48 -7.04
C SER A 68 13.32 -5.12 -7.18
N VAL A 69 12.44 -5.95 -6.64
CA VAL A 69 10.98 -5.80 -6.68
C VAL A 69 10.43 -5.67 -5.26
N LEU A 70 9.61 -4.65 -5.01
CA LEU A 70 8.85 -4.49 -3.79
C LEU A 70 7.37 -4.80 -4.05
N GLU A 71 6.79 -5.74 -3.33
CA GLU A 71 5.35 -5.95 -3.26
C GLU A 71 4.80 -5.39 -1.96
N VAL A 72 3.80 -4.52 -2.03
CA VAL A 72 3.16 -3.90 -0.87
C VAL A 72 1.70 -4.33 -0.77
N GLY A 73 1.33 -4.90 0.38
CA GLY A 73 -0.02 -5.41 0.62
C GLY A 73 -0.28 -6.72 -0.12
N ALA A 74 0.57 -7.70 0.12
CA ALA A 74 0.53 -9.01 -0.54
C ALA A 74 -0.77 -9.80 -0.27
N GLY A 75 -1.39 -9.59 0.89
CA GLY A 75 -2.64 -10.23 1.28
C GLY A 75 -2.58 -11.75 1.23
N THR A 76 -3.37 -12.35 0.35
CA THR A 76 -3.40 -13.82 0.17
C THR A 76 -2.27 -14.36 -0.71
N GLY A 77 -1.35 -13.51 -1.18
CA GLY A 77 -0.17 -13.90 -1.94
C GLY A 77 -0.41 -14.24 -3.42
N VAL A 78 -1.52 -13.79 -4.00
CA VAL A 78 -1.82 -14.10 -5.41
C VAL A 78 -0.80 -13.44 -6.34
N VAL A 79 -0.47 -12.17 -6.09
CA VAL A 79 0.56 -11.44 -6.85
C VAL A 79 1.94 -11.96 -6.49
N THR A 80 2.21 -12.22 -5.20
CA THR A 80 3.47 -12.77 -4.69
C THR A 80 3.86 -14.07 -5.42
N ARG A 81 2.91 -15.03 -5.52
CA ARG A 81 3.15 -16.30 -6.24
C ARG A 81 3.46 -16.06 -7.72
N ARG A 82 2.80 -15.10 -8.35
CA ARG A 82 3.08 -14.77 -9.75
C ARG A 82 4.45 -14.14 -9.91
N LEU A 83 4.85 -13.23 -9.01
CA LEU A 83 6.19 -12.66 -8.97
C LEU A 83 7.24 -13.77 -8.80
N ALA A 84 7.06 -14.68 -7.84
CA ALA A 84 7.98 -15.82 -7.63
C ALA A 84 8.15 -16.70 -8.88
N GLN A 85 7.12 -16.82 -9.73
CA GLN A 85 7.18 -17.59 -10.99
C GLN A 85 7.94 -16.89 -12.11
N VAL A 86 7.90 -15.54 -12.18
CA VAL A 86 8.46 -14.76 -13.29
C VAL A 86 9.83 -14.17 -12.99
N LEU A 87 10.21 -14.09 -11.72
CA LEU A 87 11.54 -13.64 -11.30
C LEU A 87 12.62 -14.63 -11.75
N ARG A 88 13.83 -14.10 -11.99
CA ARG A 88 14.99 -14.86 -12.51
C ARG A 88 16.09 -14.92 -11.46
N PRO A 89 17.02 -15.87 -11.56
CA PRO A 89 18.21 -15.88 -10.70
C PRO A 89 18.91 -14.50 -10.67
N GLY A 90 19.28 -14.06 -9.48
CA GLY A 90 19.84 -12.73 -9.22
C GLY A 90 18.79 -11.64 -8.90
N ASP A 91 17.50 -11.87 -9.14
CA ASP A 91 16.46 -10.94 -8.72
C ASP A 91 16.18 -11.02 -7.22
N ARG A 92 15.65 -9.92 -6.68
CA ARG A 92 15.21 -9.83 -5.29
C ARG A 92 13.73 -9.45 -5.22
N LEU A 93 12.99 -10.14 -4.37
CA LEU A 93 11.60 -9.84 -4.04
C LEU A 93 11.48 -9.51 -2.55
N HIS A 94 11.09 -8.27 -2.26
CA HIS A 94 10.71 -7.87 -0.92
C HIS A 94 9.19 -7.79 -0.84
N VAL A 95 8.59 -8.56 0.05
CA VAL A 95 7.14 -8.62 0.27
C VAL A 95 6.81 -7.95 1.60
N VAL A 96 5.90 -6.98 1.57
CA VAL A 96 5.44 -6.24 2.75
C VAL A 96 3.96 -6.49 2.96
N GLU A 97 3.62 -7.06 4.12
CA GLU A 97 2.24 -7.35 4.50
C GLU A 97 1.98 -6.93 5.96
N ALA A 98 1.04 -6.01 6.17
CA ALA A 98 0.75 -5.47 7.49
C ALA A 98 -0.03 -6.43 8.40
N ASN A 99 -0.75 -7.39 7.82
CA ASN A 99 -1.51 -8.37 8.59
C ASN A 99 -0.63 -9.57 8.93
N PRO A 100 -0.31 -9.79 10.23
CA PRO A 100 0.61 -10.87 10.63
C PRO A 100 0.11 -12.26 10.25
N ARG A 101 -1.22 -12.48 10.17
CA ARG A 101 -1.78 -13.77 9.75
C ARG A 101 -1.54 -14.06 8.27
N PHE A 102 -1.55 -13.02 7.42
CA PHE A 102 -1.20 -13.19 6.01
C PHE A 102 0.30 -13.32 5.83
N ALA A 103 1.08 -12.55 6.56
CA ALA A 103 2.53 -12.66 6.53
C ALA A 103 2.99 -14.08 6.92
N GLU A 104 2.40 -14.67 7.97
CA GLU A 104 2.69 -16.05 8.37
C GLU A 104 2.36 -17.07 7.28
N ARG A 105 1.17 -16.96 6.68
CA ARG A 105 0.78 -17.83 5.56
C ARG A 105 1.69 -17.70 4.35
N LEU A 106 2.24 -16.51 4.10
CA LEU A 106 3.20 -16.30 3.02
C LEU A 106 4.55 -16.95 3.32
N ARG A 107 5.00 -16.97 4.58
CA ARG A 107 6.22 -17.69 4.99
C ARG A 107 6.10 -19.21 4.75
N GLU A 108 4.91 -19.75 4.97
CA GLU A 108 4.59 -21.17 4.81
C GLU A 108 4.16 -21.53 3.37
N ASP A 109 4.11 -20.57 2.44
CA ASP A 109 3.60 -20.80 1.10
C ASP A 109 4.55 -21.69 0.28
N PRO A 110 4.09 -22.87 -0.17
CA PRO A 110 4.95 -23.82 -0.88
C PRO A 110 5.45 -23.30 -2.23
N VAL A 111 4.71 -22.39 -2.88
CA VAL A 111 5.14 -21.79 -4.16
C VAL A 111 6.30 -20.84 -3.92
N LEU A 112 6.29 -20.11 -2.79
CA LEU A 112 7.39 -19.21 -2.42
C LEU A 112 8.62 -20.03 -1.97
N ALA A 113 8.41 -21.12 -1.26
CA ALA A 113 9.48 -22.05 -0.89
C ALA A 113 10.13 -22.69 -2.13
N ALA A 114 9.34 -23.03 -3.15
CA ALA A 114 9.79 -23.64 -4.41
C ALA A 114 10.20 -22.60 -5.48
N ARG A 115 10.43 -21.34 -5.11
CA ARG A 115 10.89 -20.30 -6.05
C ARG A 115 12.19 -20.70 -6.73
N ARG A 116 12.47 -20.10 -7.87
CA ARG A 116 13.70 -20.43 -8.63
C ARG A 116 14.95 -20.20 -7.78
N PRO A 117 15.91 -21.13 -7.79
CA PRO A 117 17.19 -20.95 -7.12
C PRO A 117 17.85 -19.64 -7.56
N GLY A 118 18.46 -18.91 -6.61
CA GLY A 118 19.10 -17.62 -6.88
C GLY A 118 18.14 -16.42 -6.92
N VAL A 119 16.84 -16.59 -6.62
CA VAL A 119 15.92 -15.49 -6.37
C VAL A 119 15.88 -15.20 -4.87
N GLY A 120 16.32 -14.01 -4.46
CA GLY A 120 16.23 -13.54 -3.08
C GLY A 120 14.77 -13.25 -2.69
N LEU A 121 14.36 -13.64 -1.47
CA LEU A 121 13.04 -13.36 -0.93
C LEU A 121 13.16 -12.83 0.50
N ARG A 122 12.67 -11.61 0.71
CA ARG A 122 12.49 -11.00 2.03
C ARG A 122 11.00 -10.81 2.29
N LEU A 123 10.53 -11.05 3.53
CA LEU A 123 9.16 -10.80 3.93
C LEU A 123 9.13 -10.01 5.22
N SER A 124 8.58 -8.79 5.16
CA SER A 124 8.38 -7.89 6.30
C SER A 124 6.91 -7.88 6.74
N ALA A 125 6.67 -8.26 7.99
CA ALA A 125 5.33 -8.26 8.60
C ALA A 125 5.04 -6.90 9.23
N CYS A 126 5.00 -5.83 8.41
CA CYS A 126 4.83 -4.46 8.88
C CYS A 126 3.97 -3.64 7.92
N ARG A 127 3.64 -2.41 8.34
CA ARG A 127 3.05 -1.40 7.45
C ARG A 127 4.15 -0.82 6.57
N VAL A 128 3.80 -0.49 5.32
CA VAL A 128 4.77 0.04 4.35
C VAL A 128 5.47 1.32 4.84
N GLU A 129 4.79 2.14 5.63
CA GLU A 129 5.32 3.37 6.20
C GLU A 129 6.51 3.11 7.15
N ARG A 130 6.61 1.91 7.69
CA ARG A 130 7.72 1.50 8.58
C ARG A 130 8.95 0.97 7.86
N LEU A 131 8.88 0.76 6.55
CA LEU A 131 10.04 0.27 5.78
C LEU A 131 11.27 1.18 5.88
N SER A 132 11.06 2.48 6.10
CA SER A 132 12.14 3.44 6.32
C SER A 132 12.61 3.51 7.77
N GLU A 133 11.93 2.84 8.70
CA GLU A 133 12.18 2.88 10.15
C GLU A 133 12.71 1.55 10.69
N GLU A 134 12.59 0.45 9.93
CA GLU A 134 13.06 -0.85 10.40
C GLU A 134 14.60 -0.84 10.46
N PRO A 135 15.19 -1.03 11.67
CA PRO A 135 16.56 -1.48 11.76
C PRO A 135 16.61 -2.86 11.08
N GLU A 136 17.65 -3.10 10.34
CA GLU A 136 17.92 -4.39 9.71
C GLU A 136 17.76 -5.49 10.77
N GLU A 137 16.64 -6.22 10.74
CA GLU A 137 16.60 -7.51 11.42
C GLU A 137 17.78 -8.29 10.84
N PRO A 138 18.61 -8.95 11.67
CA PRO A 138 19.65 -9.83 11.15
C PRO A 138 18.94 -10.98 10.42
N GLY A 139 18.61 -10.72 9.17
CA GLY A 139 18.14 -11.72 8.22
C GLY A 139 19.27 -12.69 7.96
N ASP A 140 18.91 -13.82 7.37
CA ASP A 140 19.84 -14.85 6.88
C ASP A 140 21.15 -14.18 6.38
N PRO A 141 22.34 -14.61 6.86
CA PRO A 141 23.64 -13.97 6.58
C PRO A 141 24.00 -13.82 5.10
N GLN A 142 23.13 -14.21 4.20
CA GLN A 142 23.37 -14.21 2.75
C GLN A 142 22.81 -13.01 1.99
N GLU A 143 22.02 -12.10 2.60
CA GLU A 143 21.54 -10.90 1.88
C GLU A 143 21.49 -9.66 2.79
N PRO A 144 22.53 -8.82 2.79
CA PRO A 144 22.44 -7.48 3.36
C PRO A 144 21.54 -6.61 2.45
N GLY A 145 20.37 -6.21 2.95
CA GLY A 145 19.67 -5.06 2.40
C GLY A 145 20.47 -3.81 2.78
N GLU A 146 21.09 -3.14 1.81
CA GLU A 146 21.83 -1.94 2.09
C GLU A 146 20.91 -0.78 2.54
N PRO A 147 21.32 0.06 3.50
CA PRO A 147 20.60 1.27 3.84
C PRO A 147 20.40 2.13 2.60
N GLY A 148 19.15 2.41 2.23
CA GLY A 148 18.82 3.15 1.01
C GLY A 148 18.58 2.28 -0.23
N GLU A 149 18.33 0.97 -0.07
CA GLU A 149 17.93 0.09 -1.18
C GLU A 149 16.74 0.67 -1.94
N ARG A 150 16.91 0.81 -3.26
CA ARG A 150 15.86 1.26 -4.17
C ARG A 150 15.37 0.10 -5.00
N TYR A 151 14.08 0.14 -5.34
CA TYR A 151 13.42 -0.89 -6.12
C TYR A 151 13.27 -0.47 -7.57
N ASP A 152 13.58 -1.37 -8.49
CA ASP A 152 13.31 -1.19 -9.92
C ASP A 152 11.81 -1.23 -10.20
N VAL A 153 11.06 -2.02 -9.43
CA VAL A 153 9.61 -2.17 -9.58
C VAL A 153 8.95 -2.21 -8.21
N ILE A 154 7.87 -1.42 -8.06
CA ILE A 154 6.93 -1.55 -6.93
C ILE A 154 5.60 -2.04 -7.47
N VAL A 155 5.07 -3.12 -6.87
CA VAL A 155 3.73 -3.64 -7.13
C VAL A 155 2.87 -3.43 -5.89
N SER A 156 1.87 -2.55 -5.97
CA SER A 156 1.01 -2.23 -4.84
C SER A 156 -0.35 -2.92 -4.93
N GLY A 157 -0.61 -3.79 -3.97
CA GLY A 157 -1.92 -4.40 -3.72
C GLY A 157 -2.82 -3.57 -2.81
N LEU A 158 -2.42 -2.34 -2.43
CA LEU A 158 -3.17 -1.52 -1.49
C LEU A 158 -4.47 -0.96 -2.11
N PRO A 159 -5.61 -1.10 -1.42
CA PRO A 159 -6.87 -0.50 -1.85
C PRO A 159 -6.91 0.99 -1.47
N PHE A 160 -6.25 1.86 -2.23
CA PHE A 160 -6.08 3.29 -1.93
C PHE A 160 -7.36 4.01 -1.55
N THR A 161 -8.51 3.63 -2.13
CA THR A 161 -9.81 4.23 -1.82
C THR A 161 -10.30 3.98 -0.39
N ASN A 162 -9.63 3.12 0.36
CA ASN A 162 -9.93 2.83 1.77
C ASN A 162 -9.11 3.70 2.73
N PHE A 163 -8.05 4.35 2.23
CA PHE A 163 -7.18 5.22 3.03
C PHE A 163 -7.68 6.67 3.07
N THR A 164 -7.16 7.46 3.99
CA THR A 164 -7.37 8.91 3.99
C THR A 164 -6.52 9.57 2.90
N PRO A 165 -6.89 10.78 2.41
CA PRO A 165 -6.07 11.49 1.45
C PRO A 165 -4.63 11.74 1.92
N ALA A 166 -4.44 12.01 3.22
CA ALA A 166 -3.11 12.16 3.81
C ALA A 166 -2.31 10.85 3.70
N GLN A 167 -2.87 9.72 4.14
CA GLN A 167 -2.21 8.42 4.04
C GLN A 167 -1.87 8.05 2.60
N VAL A 168 -2.78 8.31 1.64
CA VAL A 168 -2.50 8.03 0.23
C VAL A 168 -1.33 8.87 -0.26
N ARG A 169 -1.27 10.15 0.11
CA ARG A 169 -0.15 11.03 -0.23
C ARG A 169 1.15 10.48 0.35
N ASP A 170 1.18 10.20 1.65
CA ASP A 170 2.38 9.71 2.34
C ASP A 170 2.91 8.40 1.74
N ILE A 171 2.00 7.48 1.35
CA ILE A 171 2.36 6.22 0.69
C ILE A 171 2.92 6.47 -0.73
N LEU A 172 2.29 7.34 -1.51
CA LEU A 172 2.77 7.65 -2.86
C LEU A 172 4.12 8.36 -2.83
N ASP A 173 4.32 9.27 -1.87
CA ASP A 173 5.61 9.95 -1.64
C ASP A 173 6.69 8.94 -1.23
N LEU A 174 6.34 7.99 -0.37
CA LEU A 174 7.23 6.91 0.02
C LEU A 174 7.61 6.05 -1.20
N TYR A 175 6.66 5.68 -2.05
CA TYR A 175 6.95 4.91 -3.26
C TYR A 175 7.93 5.62 -4.18
N LEU A 176 7.78 6.94 -4.37
CA LEU A 176 8.72 7.70 -5.18
C LEU A 176 10.13 7.73 -4.57
N ARG A 177 10.25 7.75 -3.24
CA ARG A 177 11.55 7.64 -2.55
C ARG A 177 12.17 6.25 -2.66
N LEU A 178 11.35 5.20 -2.62
CA LEU A 178 11.81 3.82 -2.68
C LEU A 178 12.10 3.35 -4.11
N LEU A 179 11.55 4.00 -5.14
CA LEU A 179 11.84 3.66 -6.53
C LEU A 179 13.25 4.10 -6.93
N ALA A 180 13.91 3.24 -7.69
CA ALA A 180 15.12 3.63 -8.43
C ALA A 180 14.76 4.70 -9.49
N PRO A 181 15.73 5.52 -9.93
CA PRO A 181 15.54 6.43 -11.05
C PRO A 181 15.03 5.68 -12.29
N GLY A 182 13.87 6.09 -12.83
CA GLY A 182 13.20 5.39 -13.92
C GLY A 182 12.51 4.07 -13.53
N GLY A 183 12.47 3.74 -12.24
CA GLY A 183 11.74 2.58 -11.72
C GLY A 183 10.24 2.68 -11.92
N GLU A 184 9.55 1.56 -11.95
CA GLU A 184 8.13 1.47 -12.32
C GLU A 184 7.26 1.08 -11.12
N LEU A 185 6.09 1.71 -11.02
CA LEU A 185 5.06 1.42 -10.04
C LEU A 185 3.81 0.88 -10.74
N THR A 186 3.27 -0.21 -10.22
CA THR A 186 1.91 -0.65 -10.58
C THR A 186 1.00 -0.70 -9.37
N TYR A 187 -0.25 -0.31 -9.58
CA TYR A 187 -1.33 -0.51 -8.64
C TYR A 187 -2.66 -0.66 -9.38
N PHE A 188 -3.74 -0.96 -8.67
CA PHE A 188 -5.04 -1.14 -9.29
C PHE A 188 -6.16 -0.39 -8.56
N GLY A 189 -7.24 -0.14 -9.29
CA GLY A 189 -8.51 0.35 -8.78
C GLY A 189 -9.69 -0.40 -9.37
N TYR A 190 -10.74 -0.64 -8.58
CA TYR A 190 -11.97 -1.22 -9.11
C TYR A 190 -12.83 -0.17 -9.80
N LEU A 191 -13.35 -0.53 -10.98
CA LEU A 191 -14.29 0.29 -11.73
C LEU A 191 -15.69 0.27 -11.09
N GLY A 192 -16.39 1.40 -11.15
CA GLY A 192 -17.76 1.51 -10.63
C GLY A 192 -17.90 1.66 -9.11
N THR A 193 -16.85 1.39 -8.33
CA THR A 193 -16.90 1.55 -6.87
C THR A 193 -17.10 3.00 -6.45
N THR A 194 -16.64 3.96 -7.26
CA THR A 194 -16.82 5.40 -7.01
C THR A 194 -18.28 5.79 -7.04
N ALA A 195 -19.04 5.35 -8.04
CA ALA A 195 -20.46 5.65 -8.16
C ALA A 195 -21.29 4.95 -7.06
N ALA A 196 -21.05 3.65 -6.84
CA ALA A 196 -21.74 2.88 -5.81
C ALA A 196 -21.49 3.44 -4.40
N ARG A 197 -20.25 3.75 -4.04
CA ARG A 197 -19.90 4.32 -2.73
C ARG A 197 -20.42 5.74 -2.54
N THR A 198 -20.47 6.56 -3.58
CA THR A 198 -21.00 7.92 -3.47
C THR A 198 -22.51 7.90 -3.18
N LEU A 199 -23.23 6.91 -3.70
CA LEU A 199 -24.67 6.75 -3.50
C LEU A 199 -25.02 6.12 -2.13
N THR A 200 -24.17 5.24 -1.60
CA THR A 200 -24.45 4.49 -0.37
C THR A 200 -23.75 5.03 0.88
N SER A 201 -22.75 5.89 0.72
CA SER A 201 -21.98 6.47 1.82
C SER A 201 -22.48 7.88 2.15
N GLY A 202 -22.56 8.22 3.44
CA GLY A 202 -22.90 9.58 3.87
C GLY A 202 -21.95 10.65 3.29
N PRO A 203 -22.35 11.94 3.29
CA PRO A 203 -21.69 13.03 2.55
C PRO A 203 -20.18 13.18 2.88
N ARG A 204 -19.78 12.94 4.13
CA ARG A 204 -18.37 13.03 4.56
C ARG A 204 -17.50 11.90 3.94
N ARG A 205 -18.00 10.67 3.87
CA ARG A 205 -17.28 9.54 3.25
C ARG A 205 -17.18 9.71 1.74
N GLY A 206 -18.24 10.21 1.10
CA GLY A 206 -18.23 10.53 -0.33
C GLY A 206 -17.24 11.64 -0.68
N ALA A 207 -17.12 12.69 0.14
CA ALA A 207 -16.14 13.76 -0.04
C ALA A 207 -14.70 13.23 0.04
N ARG A 208 -14.38 12.46 1.09
CA ARG A 208 -13.07 11.80 1.25
C ARG A 208 -12.70 10.91 0.06
N HIS A 209 -13.63 10.09 -0.40
CA HIS A 209 -13.41 9.22 -1.56
C HIS A 209 -13.09 10.02 -2.82
N ARG A 210 -13.84 11.10 -3.10
CA ARG A 210 -13.59 11.98 -4.26
C ARG A 210 -12.22 12.65 -4.17
N GLU A 211 -11.78 13.01 -2.97
CA GLU A 211 -10.45 13.61 -2.75
C GLU A 211 -9.33 12.60 -3.05
N VAL A 212 -9.45 11.36 -2.55
CA VAL A 212 -8.49 10.28 -2.87
C VAL A 212 -8.44 10.03 -4.38
N VAL A 213 -9.58 9.91 -5.05
CA VAL A 213 -9.63 9.71 -6.51
C VAL A 213 -8.97 10.88 -7.26
N ARG A 214 -9.17 12.12 -6.80
CA ARG A 214 -8.54 13.29 -7.41
C ARG A 214 -7.03 13.28 -7.22
N LEU A 215 -6.55 12.90 -6.04
CA LEU A 215 -5.12 12.76 -5.74
C LEU A 215 -4.48 11.69 -6.64
N LEU A 216 -5.07 10.50 -6.75
CA LEU A 216 -4.58 9.44 -7.63
C LEU A 216 -4.53 9.89 -9.09
N ARG A 217 -5.56 10.56 -9.60
CA ARG A 217 -5.57 11.10 -10.97
C ARG A 217 -4.47 12.12 -11.22
N ARG A 218 -4.17 12.99 -10.24
CA ARG A 218 -3.03 13.93 -10.34
C ARG A 218 -1.71 13.18 -10.40
N PHE A 219 -1.55 12.13 -9.61
CA PHE A 219 -0.37 11.29 -9.61
C PHE A 219 -0.22 10.52 -10.93
N GLU A 220 -1.30 9.95 -11.43
CA GLU A 220 -1.37 9.31 -12.75
C GLU A 220 -1.04 10.30 -13.89
N ALA A 221 -1.51 11.53 -13.83
CA ALA A 221 -1.21 12.55 -14.83
C ALA A 221 0.26 12.98 -14.82
N ALA A 222 0.94 12.93 -13.64
CA ALA A 222 2.33 13.29 -13.51
C ALA A 222 3.30 12.18 -13.92
N TYR A 223 2.96 10.91 -13.64
CA TYR A 223 3.89 9.78 -13.73
C TYR A 223 3.37 8.62 -14.60
N GLY A 224 2.14 8.69 -15.09
CA GLY A 224 1.50 7.58 -15.81
C GLY A 224 2.16 7.28 -17.14
N LEU A 225 2.45 6.00 -17.37
CA LEU A 225 2.85 5.44 -18.65
C LEU A 225 1.65 4.85 -19.41
N GLY A 226 0.63 4.41 -18.69
CA GLY A 226 -0.57 3.82 -19.25
C GLY A 226 -1.44 3.10 -18.23
N GLU A 227 -2.55 2.59 -18.72
CA GLU A 227 -3.49 1.82 -17.92
C GLU A 227 -4.03 0.62 -18.70
N ARG A 228 -4.40 -0.43 -17.98
CA ARG A 228 -5.02 -1.62 -18.56
C ARG A 228 -6.30 -1.96 -17.83
N THR A 229 -7.43 -1.91 -18.53
CA THR A 229 -8.72 -2.32 -17.96
C THR A 229 -8.91 -3.82 -18.10
N VAL A 230 -9.26 -4.47 -17.00
CA VAL A 230 -9.56 -5.90 -16.89
C VAL A 230 -11.06 -6.08 -16.66
N TRP A 231 -11.83 -6.17 -17.74
CA TRP A 231 -13.29 -6.28 -17.69
C TRP A 231 -13.77 -7.60 -17.08
N ARG A 232 -13.01 -8.68 -17.29
CA ARG A 232 -13.34 -10.01 -16.77
C ARG A 232 -13.03 -10.17 -15.26
N ASN A 233 -12.46 -9.16 -14.61
CA ASN A 233 -12.32 -9.15 -13.17
C ASN A 233 -13.68 -8.81 -12.51
N LEU A 234 -14.01 -9.41 -11.37
CA LEU A 234 -15.26 -9.17 -10.65
C LEU A 234 -14.95 -8.59 -9.26
N PRO A 235 -15.25 -7.29 -9.03
CA PRO A 235 -15.71 -6.30 -10.02
C PRO A 235 -14.61 -5.92 -11.03
N PRO A 236 -14.97 -5.37 -12.21
CA PRO A 236 -13.98 -4.93 -13.20
C PRO A 236 -12.95 -4.00 -12.56
N ALA A 237 -11.68 -4.17 -12.94
CA ALA A 237 -10.57 -3.44 -12.38
C ALA A 237 -9.71 -2.80 -13.47
N ARG A 238 -8.94 -1.79 -13.07
CA ARG A 238 -7.96 -1.12 -13.91
C ARG A 238 -6.62 -1.16 -13.21
N ALA A 239 -5.61 -1.70 -13.90
CA ALA A 239 -4.22 -1.61 -13.49
C ALA A 239 -3.60 -0.36 -14.10
N TYR A 240 -2.87 0.38 -13.29
CA TYR A 240 -2.13 1.58 -13.67
C TYR A 240 -0.64 1.27 -13.67
N LEU A 241 0.06 1.78 -14.67
CA LEU A 241 1.51 1.70 -14.79
C LEU A 241 2.09 3.11 -14.79
N LEU A 242 3.04 3.37 -13.90
CA LEU A 242 3.68 4.66 -13.71
C LEU A 242 5.21 4.47 -13.68
N ARG A 243 5.95 5.54 -13.94
CA ARG A 243 7.41 5.55 -13.88
C ARG A 243 7.89 6.73 -13.04
N SER A 244 8.85 6.48 -12.15
CA SER A 244 9.53 7.51 -11.39
C SER A 244 10.31 8.43 -12.34
N PRO A 245 10.31 9.76 -12.12
CA PRO A 245 11.23 10.65 -12.81
C PRO A 245 12.67 10.28 -12.47
N GLY A 246 13.59 10.62 -13.35
CA GLY A 246 15.01 10.24 -13.24
C GLY A 246 15.78 10.86 -12.06
N GLY A 247 15.12 11.67 -11.21
CA GLY A 247 15.72 12.32 -10.05
C GLY A 247 14.67 12.76 -9.05
N HIS A 248 15.10 12.83 -7.81
CA HIS A 248 14.24 13.11 -6.64
C HIS A 248 13.76 14.57 -6.53
N GLU A 249 14.22 15.46 -7.41
CA GLU A 249 14.09 16.92 -7.22
C GLU A 249 12.77 17.52 -7.72
N ASP A 250 11.99 16.81 -8.53
CA ASP A 250 10.86 17.45 -9.24
C ASP A 250 9.47 17.21 -8.66
N TRP A 251 9.33 16.41 -7.60
CA TRP A 251 8.03 16.22 -6.98
C TRP A 251 7.94 16.89 -5.60
N ALA A 252 7.81 18.21 -5.59
CA ALA A 252 7.17 18.91 -4.48
C ALA A 252 5.66 18.96 -4.78
N PRO A 253 4.77 18.47 -3.89
CA PRO A 253 3.36 18.79 -4.02
C PRO A 253 3.28 20.32 -4.06
N ARG A 254 2.83 20.88 -5.18
CA ARG A 254 2.54 22.32 -5.24
C ARG A 254 1.63 22.60 -4.06
N ARG A 255 2.13 23.35 -3.06
CA ARG A 255 1.31 23.90 -2.01
C ARG A 255 0.15 24.56 -2.73
N GLU A 256 -1.07 24.11 -2.46
CA GLU A 256 -2.23 24.90 -2.84
C GLU A 256 -2.05 26.24 -2.16
N LEU A 257 -1.77 27.25 -2.94
CA LEU A 257 -1.82 28.64 -2.46
C LEU A 257 -3.21 28.81 -1.85
N THR A 258 -3.26 29.21 -0.60
CA THR A 258 -4.55 29.50 0.02
C THR A 258 -5.19 30.66 -0.78
N PRO A 259 -6.53 30.76 -0.82
CA PRO A 259 -7.22 31.84 -1.56
C PRO A 259 -6.78 33.27 -1.17
N HIS A 260 -6.01 33.40 -0.09
CA HIS A 260 -5.40 34.64 0.37
C HIS A 260 -4.08 34.96 -0.35
N GLU A 261 -3.33 33.95 -0.78
CA GLU A 261 -2.03 34.10 -1.45
C GLU A 261 -2.21 34.38 -2.96
N GLU A 262 -3.31 33.90 -3.58
CA GLU A 262 -3.65 34.23 -4.96
C GLU A 262 -4.00 35.70 -5.16
N ARG A 263 -4.49 36.41 -4.12
CA ARG A 263 -4.82 37.85 -4.19
C ARG A 263 -3.61 38.75 -3.98
N ALA A 264 -2.48 38.22 -3.53
CA ALA A 264 -1.26 39.00 -3.29
C ALA A 264 -0.33 39.05 -4.52
N THR A 265 -0.58 38.21 -5.54
CA THR A 265 0.22 38.09 -6.77
C THR A 265 -0.52 38.57 -8.03
N ALA A 266 -1.73 39.12 -7.93
CA ALA A 266 -2.49 39.77 -8.99
C ALA A 266 -2.51 41.28 -8.76
#